data_2b681a91344fc5796c88723b7ed14133
#
_entry.id   2b681a91344fc5796c88723b7ed14133
#
_cell.length_a   1.000
_cell.length_b   1.000
_cell.length_c   1.000
_cell.angle_alpha   90.00
_cell.angle_beta   90.00
_cell.angle_gamma   90.00
#
_symmetry.space_group_name_H-M   'P 1'
#
loop_
_entity.id
_entity.type
_entity.pdbx_description
1 polymer ?
#
loop_
_entity_poly.entity_id
_entity_poly.type
_entity_poly.pdbx_seq_one_letter_code
_entity_poly.pdbx_strand_id
1 'polypeptide(L)'
;MSEDSMTEVSAPEEDVTLESGAFDDFSSIRERYEAGEQLADDEMDKIADLAVGYLKSILALFGETSSSIDEYDGENGELILDVNGGDLAVLIGRHGRTLDALQMVLTSLLSSRIKFYYPVVVDIEGYKSRRKRKLEDIALSSAARAKRRGGKVTLAPMNAYERRIIHLALRNDDGVVTHSEGIDPERRVVITAVR
;
A
#
# COMPACT_ATOMS: atom_id res chain seq x y z
N MET A 1 -55.72 -32.25 -2.76
CA MET A 1 -55.01 -32.44 -1.50
C MET A 1 -53.69 -33.09 -1.87
N SER A 2 -52.66 -32.29 -1.97
CA SER A 2 -51.27 -32.76 -2.16
C SER A 2 -50.40 -31.76 -1.40
N GLU A 3 -49.89 -32.23 -0.28
CA GLU A 3 -49.04 -31.48 0.61
C GLU A 3 -47.63 -31.40 -0.03
N ASP A 4 -47.22 -30.19 -0.25
CA ASP A 4 -45.86 -29.86 -0.72
C ASP A 4 -44.94 -29.81 0.49
N SER A 5 -44.09 -30.82 0.65
CA SER A 5 -43.11 -30.88 1.72
C SER A 5 -41.91 -30.04 1.34
N MET A 6 -41.80 -28.83 1.92
CA MET A 6 -40.61 -28.03 1.89
C MET A 6 -39.50 -28.71 2.70
N THR A 7 -38.49 -29.21 2.01
CA THR A 7 -37.27 -29.72 2.61
C THR A 7 -36.39 -28.50 2.97
N GLU A 8 -36.30 -28.17 4.25
CA GLU A 8 -35.32 -27.23 4.81
C GLU A 8 -33.90 -27.79 4.56
N VAL A 9 -33.17 -27.16 3.69
CA VAL A 9 -31.73 -27.40 3.53
C VAL A 9 -31.01 -26.61 4.62
N SER A 10 -30.71 -27.30 5.72
CA SER A 10 -29.78 -26.82 6.74
C SER A 10 -28.39 -26.70 6.13
N ALA A 11 -27.90 -25.47 6.02
CA ALA A 11 -26.49 -25.21 5.72
C ALA A 11 -25.65 -25.66 6.94
N PRO A 12 -24.49 -26.31 6.73
CA PRO A 12 -23.60 -26.61 7.84
C PRO A 12 -23.05 -25.28 8.40
N GLU A 13 -23.37 -24.97 9.65
CA GLU A 13 -22.65 -24.01 10.44
C GLU A 13 -21.24 -24.60 10.72
N GLU A 14 -20.29 -24.38 9.84
CA GLU A 14 -18.89 -24.55 10.18
C GLU A 14 -18.55 -23.48 11.21
N ASP A 15 -18.59 -23.90 12.47
CA ASP A 15 -18.04 -23.15 13.59
C ASP A 15 -16.53 -22.99 13.35
N VAL A 16 -16.14 -21.86 12.75
CA VAL A 16 -14.74 -21.42 12.63
C VAL A 16 -14.32 -21.05 14.05
N THR A 17 -14.04 -22.06 14.85
CA THR A 17 -13.29 -21.90 16.08
C THR A 17 -11.91 -21.36 15.69
N LEU A 18 -11.76 -20.04 15.69
CA LEU A 18 -10.47 -19.40 15.80
C LEU A 18 -9.85 -19.97 17.08
N GLU A 19 -8.95 -20.95 16.90
CA GLU A 19 -8.17 -21.45 18.01
C GLU A 19 -7.60 -20.25 18.76
N SER A 20 -7.97 -20.13 20.03
CA SER A 20 -7.37 -19.19 20.97
C SER A 20 -5.96 -19.67 21.29
N GLY A 21 -5.07 -19.65 20.26
CA GLY A 21 -3.65 -19.71 20.45
C GLY A 21 -3.28 -18.56 21.37
N ALA A 22 -2.43 -18.82 22.33
CA ALA A 22 -1.97 -17.88 23.34
C ALA A 22 -1.82 -16.49 22.71
N PHE A 23 -2.68 -15.57 23.15
CA PHE A 23 -2.65 -14.19 22.69
C PHE A 23 -1.32 -13.63 23.15
N ASP A 24 -0.35 -13.52 22.23
CA ASP A 24 0.86 -12.77 22.50
C ASP A 24 0.43 -11.41 23.03
N ASP A 25 0.76 -11.15 24.28
CA ASP A 25 0.40 -9.91 24.93
C ASP A 25 1.37 -8.83 24.47
N PHE A 26 0.92 -7.99 23.51
CA PHE A 26 1.69 -6.85 23.02
C PHE A 26 1.65 -5.64 23.98
N SER A 27 1.10 -5.78 25.19
CA SER A 27 0.94 -4.65 26.11
C SER A 27 2.29 -4.06 26.55
N SER A 28 3.26 -4.89 26.87
CA SER A 28 4.61 -4.44 27.25
C SER A 28 5.36 -3.78 26.08
N ILE A 29 5.22 -4.34 24.88
CA ILE A 29 5.81 -3.77 23.65
C ILE A 29 5.18 -2.40 23.37
N ARG A 30 3.85 -2.29 23.50
CA ARG A 30 3.13 -1.04 23.32
C ARG A 30 3.59 0.04 24.30
N GLU A 31 3.66 -0.29 25.60
CA GLU A 31 4.08 0.67 26.64
C GLU A 31 5.46 1.23 26.35
N ARG A 32 6.42 0.40 25.96
CA ARG A 32 7.77 0.82 25.60
C ARG A 32 7.80 1.68 24.34
N TYR A 33 7.06 1.25 23.30
CA TYR A 33 6.97 1.99 22.03
C TYR A 33 6.33 3.38 22.22
N GLU A 34 5.23 3.48 23.00
CA GLU A 34 4.56 4.75 23.33
C GLU A 34 5.42 5.65 24.23
N ALA A 35 6.30 5.07 25.04
CA ALA A 35 7.30 5.82 25.80
C ALA A 35 8.46 6.35 24.93
N GLY A 36 8.52 5.99 23.65
CA GLY A 36 9.58 6.38 22.72
C GLY A 36 10.87 5.57 22.90
N GLU A 37 10.78 4.40 23.54
CA GLU A 37 11.90 3.48 23.65
C GLU A 37 12.10 2.70 22.34
N GLN A 38 13.35 2.36 22.07
CA GLN A 38 13.67 1.49 20.95
C GLN A 38 13.25 0.05 21.29
N LEU A 39 12.49 -0.58 20.40
CA LEU A 39 12.09 -1.98 20.57
C LEU A 39 13.32 -2.89 20.41
N ALA A 40 13.31 -4.01 21.13
CA ALA A 40 14.32 -5.04 21.00
C ALA A 40 14.05 -5.88 19.72
N ASP A 41 15.08 -6.54 19.19
CA ASP A 41 15.00 -7.32 17.96
C ASP A 41 13.90 -8.40 18.04
N ASP A 42 13.80 -9.10 19.17
CA ASP A 42 12.76 -10.13 19.40
C ASP A 42 11.32 -9.56 19.48
N GLU A 43 11.19 -8.28 19.85
CA GLU A 43 9.89 -7.58 19.86
C GLU A 43 9.52 -7.13 18.45
N MET A 44 10.50 -6.69 17.65
CA MET A 44 10.31 -6.35 16.24
C MET A 44 9.98 -7.60 15.42
N ASP A 45 10.68 -8.72 15.66
CA ASP A 45 10.40 -10.02 15.02
C ASP A 45 8.95 -10.47 15.25
N LYS A 46 8.43 -10.35 16.48
CA LYS A 46 7.03 -10.69 16.78
C LYS A 46 6.02 -9.85 15.99
N ILE A 47 6.30 -8.56 15.83
CA ILE A 47 5.45 -7.67 15.01
C ILE A 47 5.54 -8.05 13.54
N ALA A 48 6.76 -8.36 13.05
CA ALA A 48 7.02 -8.76 11.68
C ALA A 48 6.33 -10.09 11.34
N ASP A 49 6.48 -11.11 12.18
CA ASP A 49 5.82 -12.42 12.02
C ASP A 49 4.29 -12.28 11.92
N LEU A 50 3.70 -11.44 12.78
CA LEU A 50 2.27 -11.17 12.76
C LEU A 50 1.86 -10.46 11.46
N ALA A 51 2.63 -9.46 11.01
CA ALA A 51 2.37 -8.72 9.79
C ALA A 51 2.48 -9.61 8.55
N VAL A 52 3.52 -10.47 8.50
CA VAL A 52 3.72 -11.47 7.44
C VAL A 52 2.58 -12.49 7.41
N GLY A 53 2.13 -12.96 8.59
CA GLY A 53 0.99 -13.88 8.69
C GLY A 53 -0.30 -13.29 8.13
N TYR A 54 -0.59 -12.03 8.46
CA TYR A 54 -1.75 -11.32 7.90
C TYR A 54 -1.61 -11.09 6.40
N LEU A 55 -0.40 -10.67 5.95
CA LEU A 55 -0.17 -10.45 4.53
C LEU A 55 -0.35 -11.73 3.73
N LYS A 56 0.22 -12.87 4.18
CA LYS A 56 -0.01 -14.19 3.55
C LYS A 56 -1.48 -14.55 3.47
N SER A 57 -2.24 -14.31 4.54
CA SER A 57 -3.68 -14.58 4.56
C SER A 57 -4.44 -13.72 3.54
N ILE A 58 -4.07 -12.43 3.41
CA ILE A 58 -4.66 -11.56 2.41
C ILE A 58 -4.30 -12.02 0.99
N LEU A 59 -3.02 -12.34 0.73
CA LEU A 59 -2.55 -12.83 -0.58
C LEU A 59 -3.30 -14.10 -1.00
N ALA A 60 -3.51 -15.03 -0.06
CA ALA A 60 -4.28 -16.26 -0.31
C ALA A 60 -5.72 -15.98 -0.77
N LEU A 61 -6.37 -14.92 -0.27
CA LEU A 61 -7.71 -14.51 -0.73
C LEU A 61 -7.71 -14.03 -2.19
N PHE A 62 -6.57 -13.54 -2.70
CA PHE A 62 -6.37 -13.21 -4.12
C PHE A 62 -5.95 -14.42 -4.96
N GLY A 63 -5.83 -15.60 -4.35
CA GLY A 63 -5.37 -16.83 -5.02
C GLY A 63 -3.85 -16.92 -5.13
N GLU A 64 -3.11 -16.01 -4.49
CA GLU A 64 -1.64 -16.01 -4.52
C GLU A 64 -1.09 -16.75 -3.28
N THR A 65 -0.50 -17.91 -3.53
CA THR A 65 0.07 -18.79 -2.48
C THR A 65 1.52 -19.19 -2.76
N SER A 66 2.08 -18.76 -3.89
CA SER A 66 3.40 -19.14 -4.35
C SER A 66 4.47 -18.06 -4.14
N SER A 67 4.06 -16.83 -3.77
CA SER A 67 4.96 -15.73 -3.52
C SER A 67 5.76 -15.90 -2.23
N SER A 68 7.00 -15.40 -2.23
CA SER A 68 7.80 -15.17 -1.02
C SER A 68 7.58 -13.76 -0.48
N ILE A 69 7.80 -13.58 0.81
CA ILE A 69 7.79 -12.27 1.46
C ILE A 69 9.15 -12.14 2.13
N ASP A 70 9.89 -11.11 1.70
CA ASP A 70 11.13 -10.70 2.32
C ASP A 70 10.87 -9.50 3.23
N GLU A 71 11.46 -9.50 4.42
CA GLU A 71 11.27 -8.45 5.42
C GLU A 71 12.56 -7.68 5.65
N TYR A 72 12.44 -6.35 5.82
CA TYR A 72 13.55 -5.45 6.04
C TYR A 72 13.15 -4.31 6.99
N ASP A 73 14.13 -3.84 7.74
CA ASP A 73 13.99 -2.58 8.47
C ASP A 73 14.24 -1.39 7.55
N GLY A 74 13.29 -0.46 7.52
CA GLY A 74 13.42 0.76 6.77
C GLY A 74 14.25 1.82 7.51
N GLU A 75 14.72 2.82 6.75
CA GLU A 75 15.60 3.90 7.28
C GLU A 75 14.92 4.76 8.37
N ASN A 76 13.59 4.80 8.41
CA ASN A 76 12.83 5.58 9.40
C ASN A 76 12.16 4.69 10.46
N GLY A 77 12.59 3.43 10.60
CA GLY A 77 12.03 2.46 11.55
C GLY A 77 10.71 1.82 11.11
N GLU A 78 10.39 1.88 9.81
CA GLU A 78 9.27 1.13 9.24
C GLU A 78 9.66 -0.32 8.92
N LEU A 79 8.75 -1.27 9.12
CA LEU A 79 8.86 -2.62 8.61
C LEU A 79 8.51 -2.64 7.13
N ILE A 80 9.41 -3.09 6.28
CA ILE A 80 9.19 -3.25 4.84
C ILE A 80 8.96 -4.72 4.53
N LEU A 81 7.83 -5.04 3.90
CA LEU A 81 7.48 -6.37 3.41
C LEU A 81 7.47 -6.33 1.88
N ASP A 82 8.47 -6.97 1.25
CA ASP A 82 8.56 -7.05 -0.21
C ASP A 82 8.08 -8.43 -0.68
N VAL A 83 7.01 -8.42 -1.47
CA VAL A 83 6.38 -9.64 -2.03
C VAL A 83 7.01 -9.94 -3.38
N ASN A 84 7.56 -11.15 -3.53
CA ASN A 84 8.29 -11.55 -4.73
C ASN A 84 7.77 -12.88 -5.29
N GLY A 85 7.78 -13.04 -6.62
CA GLY A 85 7.33 -14.25 -7.32
C GLY A 85 5.80 -14.31 -7.48
N GLY A 86 5.33 -15.30 -8.25
CA GLY A 86 3.90 -15.45 -8.55
C GLY A 86 3.36 -14.48 -9.62
N ASP A 87 2.04 -14.40 -9.75
CA ASP A 87 1.36 -13.41 -10.63
C ASP A 87 0.84 -12.23 -9.79
N LEU A 88 1.74 -11.30 -9.52
CA LEU A 88 1.51 -10.19 -8.61
C LEU A 88 0.85 -8.95 -9.28
N ALA A 89 0.59 -8.99 -10.59
CA ALA A 89 0.07 -7.83 -11.32
C ALA A 89 -1.29 -7.35 -10.78
N VAL A 90 -2.15 -8.28 -10.38
CA VAL A 90 -3.47 -7.98 -9.78
C VAL A 90 -3.34 -7.29 -8.44
N LEU A 91 -2.32 -7.63 -7.67
CA LEU A 91 -2.04 -7.06 -6.33
C LEU A 91 -1.47 -5.65 -6.41
N ILE A 92 -0.79 -5.30 -7.49
CA ILE A 92 -0.37 -3.92 -7.77
C ILE A 92 -1.59 -3.09 -8.18
N GLY A 93 -2.37 -3.61 -9.12
CA GLY A 93 -3.52 -2.92 -9.70
C GLY A 93 -3.15 -1.68 -10.52
N ARG A 94 -4.17 -0.94 -10.96
CA ARG A 94 -3.96 0.24 -11.79
C ARG A 94 -3.27 1.37 -10.99
N HIS A 95 -2.06 1.71 -11.38
CA HIS A 95 -1.24 2.76 -10.74
C HIS A 95 -0.92 2.49 -9.26
N GLY A 96 -0.85 1.22 -8.85
CA GLY A 96 -0.55 0.85 -7.46
C GLY A 96 -1.71 0.96 -6.49
N ARG A 97 -2.95 1.19 -6.95
CA ARG A 97 -4.11 1.41 -6.08
C ARG A 97 -4.49 0.18 -5.25
N THR A 98 -4.35 -1.02 -5.81
CA THR A 98 -4.60 -2.25 -5.05
C THR A 98 -3.54 -2.43 -3.98
N LEU A 99 -2.28 -2.18 -4.31
CA LEU A 99 -1.16 -2.22 -3.36
C LEU A 99 -1.34 -1.21 -2.20
N ASP A 100 -1.76 0.02 -2.52
CA ASP A 100 -2.06 1.04 -1.49
C ASP A 100 -3.20 0.57 -0.56
N ALA A 101 -4.27 -0.02 -1.12
CA ALA A 101 -5.39 -0.54 -0.35
C ALA A 101 -4.97 -1.75 0.51
N LEU A 102 -4.18 -2.67 -0.04
CA LEU A 102 -3.63 -3.81 0.67
C LEU A 102 -2.79 -3.36 1.88
N GLN A 103 -1.89 -2.40 1.69
CA GLN A 103 -1.10 -1.83 2.78
C GLN A 103 -1.99 -1.21 3.86
N MET A 104 -3.04 -0.47 3.47
CA MET A 104 -3.96 0.14 4.42
C MET A 104 -4.71 -0.91 5.25
N VAL A 105 -5.19 -1.98 4.62
CA VAL A 105 -5.86 -3.11 5.31
C VAL A 105 -4.89 -3.80 6.26
N LEU A 106 -3.69 -4.13 5.79
CA LEU A 106 -2.66 -4.77 6.63
C LEU A 106 -2.33 -3.92 7.86
N THR A 107 -2.06 -2.62 7.66
CA THR A 107 -1.75 -1.70 8.76
C THR A 107 -2.91 -1.62 9.76
N SER A 108 -4.16 -1.63 9.28
CA SER A 108 -5.34 -1.60 10.15
C SER A 108 -5.49 -2.88 10.97
N LEU A 109 -5.29 -4.04 10.35
CA LEU A 109 -5.33 -5.34 11.02
C LEU A 109 -4.24 -5.44 12.09
N LEU A 110 -3.01 -5.08 11.72
CA LEU A 110 -1.87 -5.09 12.63
C LEU A 110 -2.13 -4.18 13.82
N SER A 111 -2.47 -2.90 13.60
CA SER A 111 -2.75 -1.94 14.66
C SER A 111 -3.92 -2.35 15.55
N SER A 112 -4.95 -2.98 14.99
CA SER A 112 -6.06 -3.54 15.77
C SER A 112 -5.59 -4.66 16.71
N ARG A 113 -4.62 -5.45 16.30
CA ARG A 113 -4.11 -6.59 17.08
C ARG A 113 -3.13 -6.16 18.15
N ILE A 114 -2.11 -5.35 17.78
CA ILE A 114 -1.06 -4.91 18.70
C ILE A 114 -1.48 -3.72 19.59
N LYS A 115 -2.60 -3.04 19.24
CA LYS A 115 -3.21 -1.90 19.96
C LYS A 115 -2.40 -0.59 19.91
N PHE A 116 -1.46 -0.47 18.97
CA PHE A 116 -0.76 0.78 18.65
C PHE A 116 -0.47 0.84 17.14
N TYR A 117 -0.08 2.00 16.65
CA TYR A 117 0.33 2.14 15.25
C TYR A 117 1.80 1.77 15.10
N TYR A 118 2.10 0.80 14.26
CA TYR A 118 3.45 0.47 13.83
C TYR A 118 3.56 0.69 12.32
N PRO A 119 4.58 1.43 11.83
CA PRO A 119 4.68 1.75 10.42
C PRO A 119 5.09 0.51 9.61
N VAL A 120 4.22 0.08 8.69
CA VAL A 120 4.49 -1.03 7.76
C VAL A 120 4.36 -0.54 6.34
N VAL A 121 5.31 -0.91 5.50
CA VAL A 121 5.32 -0.65 4.06
C VAL A 121 5.26 -1.99 3.32
N VAL A 122 4.28 -2.15 2.45
CA VAL A 122 4.23 -3.30 1.54
C VAL A 122 4.72 -2.85 0.18
N ASP A 123 5.66 -3.58 -0.42
CA ASP A 123 6.07 -3.42 -1.81
C ASP A 123 5.90 -4.73 -2.58
N ILE A 124 5.91 -4.68 -3.87
CA ILE A 124 5.82 -5.83 -4.77
C ILE A 124 6.92 -5.70 -5.80
N GLU A 125 7.94 -6.55 -5.68
CA GLU A 125 9.09 -6.59 -6.58
C GLU A 125 9.72 -5.20 -6.85
N GLY A 126 9.78 -4.33 -5.85
CA GLY A 126 10.30 -2.97 -5.99
C GLY A 126 9.42 -2.06 -6.87
N TYR A 127 8.12 -2.32 -6.96
CA TYR A 127 7.16 -1.54 -7.75
C TYR A 127 7.19 -0.05 -7.41
N LYS A 128 7.19 0.30 -6.11
CA LYS A 128 7.15 1.70 -5.65
C LYS A 128 8.32 2.52 -6.21
N SER A 129 9.53 1.95 -6.18
CA SER A 129 10.73 2.59 -6.72
C SER A 129 10.69 2.72 -8.24
N ARG A 130 10.25 1.69 -8.96
CA ARG A 130 10.09 1.74 -10.42
C ARG A 130 9.03 2.75 -10.83
N ARG A 131 7.92 2.78 -10.09
CA ARG A 131 6.82 3.72 -10.35
C ARG A 131 7.23 5.16 -10.13
N LYS A 132 7.96 5.44 -9.05
CA LYS A 132 8.52 6.77 -8.76
C LYS A 132 9.40 7.27 -9.93
N ARG A 133 10.38 6.46 -10.35
CA ARG A 133 11.26 6.81 -11.50
C ARG A 133 10.45 7.08 -12.76
N LYS A 134 9.45 6.24 -13.05
CA LYS A 134 8.57 6.44 -14.21
C LYS A 134 7.81 7.78 -14.16
N LEU A 135 7.36 8.19 -12.98
CA LEU A 135 6.67 9.46 -12.79
C LEU A 135 7.63 10.65 -12.97
N GLU A 136 8.87 10.55 -12.46
CA GLU A 136 9.91 11.55 -12.68
C GLU A 136 10.22 11.73 -14.17
N ASP A 137 10.36 10.64 -14.94
CA ASP A 137 10.55 10.67 -16.39
C ASP A 137 9.35 11.32 -17.10
N ILE A 138 8.13 11.01 -16.70
CA ILE A 138 6.91 11.63 -17.24
C ILE A 138 6.90 13.13 -16.95
N ALA A 139 7.30 13.55 -15.76
CA ALA A 139 7.39 14.96 -15.39
C ALA A 139 8.36 15.70 -16.31
N LEU A 140 9.60 15.23 -16.41
CA LEU A 140 10.66 15.87 -17.21
C LEU A 140 10.30 15.93 -18.71
N SER A 141 9.81 14.83 -19.27
CA SER A 141 9.41 14.78 -20.68
C SER A 141 8.21 15.69 -20.98
N SER A 142 7.28 15.80 -20.04
CA SER A 142 6.11 16.67 -20.17
C SER A 142 6.46 18.15 -20.01
N ALA A 143 7.39 18.49 -19.11
CA ALA A 143 7.93 19.84 -18.98
C ALA A 143 8.65 20.29 -20.28
N ALA A 144 9.51 19.43 -20.85
CA ALA A 144 10.16 19.70 -22.13
C ALA A 144 9.13 19.92 -23.26
N ARG A 145 8.04 19.14 -23.28
CA ARG A 145 6.96 19.29 -24.26
C ARG A 145 6.18 20.61 -24.06
N ALA A 146 5.89 21.00 -22.81
CA ALA A 146 5.22 22.26 -22.47
C ALA A 146 6.07 23.46 -22.94
N LYS A 147 7.37 23.46 -22.64
CA LYS A 147 8.31 24.51 -23.05
C LYS A 147 8.41 24.65 -24.57
N ARG A 148 8.56 23.55 -25.31
CA ARG A 148 8.62 23.57 -26.79
C ARG A 148 7.36 24.13 -27.44
N ARG A 149 6.16 23.87 -26.84
CA ARG A 149 4.87 24.31 -27.37
C ARG A 149 4.47 25.71 -26.88
N GLY A 150 5.15 26.25 -25.86
CA GLY A 150 4.78 27.48 -25.20
C GLY A 150 3.39 27.44 -24.55
N GLY A 151 2.99 26.28 -24.01
CA GLY A 151 1.65 26.05 -23.51
C GLY A 151 1.59 25.15 -22.28
N LYS A 152 0.44 24.50 -22.11
CA LYS A 152 0.23 23.56 -20.99
C LYS A 152 0.19 22.11 -21.45
N VAL A 153 0.60 21.21 -20.57
CA VAL A 153 0.47 19.76 -20.70
C VAL A 153 -0.27 19.24 -19.49
N THR A 154 -1.38 18.54 -19.71
CA THR A 154 -2.19 17.88 -18.68
C THR A 154 -1.81 16.42 -18.63
N LEU A 155 -1.50 15.92 -17.43
CA LEU A 155 -1.18 14.51 -17.20
C LEU A 155 -2.44 13.68 -16.96
N ALA A 156 -2.29 12.35 -16.97
CA ALA A 156 -3.37 11.45 -16.56
C ALA A 156 -3.71 11.62 -15.08
N PRO A 157 -4.94 11.29 -14.65
CA PRO A 157 -5.31 11.26 -13.25
C PRO A 157 -4.39 10.35 -12.43
N MET A 158 -4.01 10.79 -11.21
CA MET A 158 -3.14 10.06 -10.31
C MET A 158 -3.42 10.43 -8.85
N ASN A 159 -3.02 9.55 -7.90
CA ASN A 159 -3.23 9.79 -6.48
C ASN A 159 -2.39 10.98 -5.94
N ALA A 160 -2.65 11.41 -4.70
CA ALA A 160 -2.02 12.58 -4.11
C ALA A 160 -0.48 12.42 -3.98
N TYR A 161 -0.02 11.21 -3.64
CA TYR A 161 1.40 10.90 -3.52
C TYR A 161 2.10 11.00 -4.89
N GLU A 162 1.54 10.43 -5.94
CA GLU A 162 2.07 10.50 -7.30
C GLU A 162 2.13 11.95 -7.81
N ARG A 163 1.08 12.76 -7.54
CA ARG A 163 1.07 14.18 -7.88
C ARG A 163 2.20 14.94 -7.17
N ARG A 164 2.49 14.59 -5.91
CA ARG A 164 3.61 15.17 -5.17
C ARG A 164 4.96 14.84 -5.83
N ILE A 165 5.15 13.60 -6.33
CA ILE A 165 6.38 13.21 -7.05
C ILE A 165 6.59 14.11 -8.27
N ILE A 166 5.55 14.32 -9.09
CA ILE A 166 5.62 15.21 -10.25
C ILE A 166 6.00 16.65 -9.86
N HIS A 167 5.36 17.19 -8.83
CA HIS A 167 5.65 18.54 -8.33
C HIS A 167 7.10 18.66 -7.84
N LEU A 168 7.59 17.67 -7.11
CA LEU A 168 8.97 17.67 -6.60
C LEU A 168 10.00 17.52 -7.72
N ALA A 169 9.74 16.67 -8.72
CA ALA A 169 10.64 16.47 -9.87
C ALA A 169 10.83 17.76 -10.70
N LEU A 170 9.84 18.66 -10.69
CA LEU A 170 9.89 19.92 -11.46
C LEU A 170 10.08 21.16 -10.58
N ARG A 171 10.31 20.99 -9.28
CA ARG A 171 10.42 22.10 -8.34
C ARG A 171 11.51 23.12 -8.70
N ASN A 172 12.61 22.64 -9.27
CA ASN A 172 13.78 23.46 -9.61
C ASN A 172 13.85 23.78 -11.12
N ASP A 173 12.78 23.58 -11.88
CA ASP A 173 12.69 23.92 -13.31
C ASP A 173 11.96 25.26 -13.51
N ASP A 174 12.70 26.37 -13.54
CA ASP A 174 12.15 27.74 -13.67
C ASP A 174 11.37 27.96 -14.99
N GLY A 175 11.51 27.06 -15.96
CA GLY A 175 10.80 27.15 -17.25
C GLY A 175 9.37 26.62 -17.22
N VAL A 176 8.91 26.08 -16.09
CA VAL A 176 7.53 25.57 -15.93
C VAL A 176 6.96 25.85 -14.54
N VAL A 177 5.64 25.95 -14.47
CA VAL A 177 4.89 25.92 -13.22
C VAL A 177 3.96 24.71 -13.21
N THR A 178 3.74 24.15 -12.03
CA THR A 178 2.88 22.96 -11.86
C THR A 178 1.77 23.22 -10.86
N HIS A 179 0.54 22.77 -11.18
CA HIS A 179 -0.57 22.75 -10.23
C HIS A 179 -1.40 21.49 -10.41
N SER A 180 -2.18 21.15 -9.39
CA SER A 180 -3.14 20.03 -9.47
C SER A 180 -4.55 20.56 -9.67
N GLU A 181 -5.29 20.02 -10.68
CA GLU A 181 -6.69 20.38 -10.97
C GLU A 181 -7.60 19.15 -10.93
N GLY A 182 -8.90 19.37 -10.75
CA GLY A 182 -9.93 18.33 -10.69
C GLY A 182 -10.20 17.84 -9.27
N ILE A 183 -11.12 16.87 -9.18
CA ILE A 183 -11.55 16.21 -7.94
C ILE A 183 -11.15 14.74 -8.03
N ASP A 184 -10.71 14.14 -6.91
CA ASP A 184 -10.38 12.71 -6.89
C ASP A 184 -11.66 11.87 -7.23
N PRO A 185 -11.54 10.81 -8.03
CA PRO A 185 -10.33 10.15 -8.51
C PRO A 185 -9.75 10.73 -9.82
N GLU A 186 -10.36 11.77 -10.43
CA GLU A 186 -9.96 12.33 -11.72
C GLU A 186 -8.92 13.48 -11.58
N ARG A 187 -8.46 13.74 -10.37
CA ARG A 187 -7.49 14.82 -10.10
C ARG A 187 -6.12 14.52 -10.70
N ARG A 188 -5.53 15.52 -11.34
CA ARG A 188 -4.32 15.39 -12.18
C ARG A 188 -3.39 16.59 -12.02
N VAL A 189 -2.17 16.45 -12.51
CA VAL A 189 -1.21 17.57 -12.58
C VAL A 189 -1.25 18.21 -13.95
N VAL A 190 -1.20 19.53 -13.95
CA VAL A 190 -1.01 20.36 -15.15
C VAL A 190 0.34 21.06 -15.05
N ILE A 191 1.11 20.98 -16.13
CA ILE A 191 2.44 21.57 -16.28
C ILE A 191 2.32 22.67 -17.33
N THR A 192 2.61 23.93 -16.95
CA THR A 192 2.48 25.10 -17.83
C THR A 192 3.85 25.73 -18.02
N ALA A 193 4.22 26.01 -19.27
CA ALA A 193 5.46 26.72 -19.57
C ALA A 193 5.38 28.18 -19.08
N VAL A 194 6.45 28.63 -18.42
CA VAL A 194 6.67 30.06 -18.12
C VAL A 194 7.17 30.74 -19.39
N ARG A 195 6.60 31.91 -19.71
CA ARG A 195 7.00 32.74 -20.88
C ARG A 195 8.09 33.71 -20.49
#